data_93bd9f90e02211574d1931ae5b54e137
#
_entry.id   93bd9f90e02211574d1931ae5b54e137
#
_cell.length_a   1.000
_cell.length_b   1.000
_cell.length_c   1.000
_cell.angle_alpha   90.00
_cell.angle_beta   90.00
_cell.angle_gamma   90.00
#
_symmetry.space_group_name_H-M   'P 1'
#
loop_
_entity.id
_entity.type
_entity.pdbx_description
1 polymer ?
#
loop_
_entity_poly.entity_id
_entity_poly.type
_entity_poly.pdbx_seq_one_letter_code
_entity_poly.pdbx_strand_id
1 'polypeptide(L)'
;MRVEALEVLERPATPILDLRRRIASRLIEAAGPQRGGLLAALVLGSAVVPLPLDLRDSFRASGLSHALAASGFHLTVLLGVVTGLSRPLGRPLRLGLAAGAAGGFLLLAGAQGSVVRAVLMGSAALLAREFDHRARPLPLLLVTLLAMLLFQPIWLLDVGLQLSAVATAGLLISASPL
;
A
#
# COMPACT_ATOMS: atom_id res chain seq x y z
N MET A 1 20.92 33.62 -17.36
CA MET A 1 20.37 32.45 -18.06
C MET A 1 18.88 32.36 -17.67
N ARG A 2 17.96 32.86 -18.53
CA ARG A 2 16.51 32.79 -18.28
C ARG A 2 16.07 31.38 -18.61
N VAL A 3 15.49 30.69 -17.64
CA VAL A 3 14.78 29.44 -17.89
C VAL A 3 13.46 29.81 -18.53
N GLU A 4 13.36 29.62 -19.85
CA GLU A 4 12.12 29.72 -20.60
C GLU A 4 11.14 28.68 -20.06
N ALA A 5 9.87 29.06 -20.03
CA ALA A 5 8.75 28.33 -19.46
C ALA A 5 8.80 26.85 -19.80
N LEU A 6 8.86 26.01 -18.79
CA LEU A 6 8.57 24.60 -18.92
C LEU A 6 7.11 24.46 -19.37
N GLU A 7 6.93 24.20 -20.65
CA GLU A 7 5.66 23.81 -21.23
C GLU A 7 5.24 22.51 -20.51
N VAL A 8 4.23 22.61 -19.68
CA VAL A 8 3.65 21.42 -19.01
C VAL A 8 2.96 20.62 -20.11
N LEU A 9 3.69 19.69 -20.70
CA LEU A 9 3.11 18.67 -21.57
C LEU A 9 1.93 18.06 -20.82
N GLU A 10 0.74 18.19 -21.35
CA GLU A 10 -0.49 17.60 -20.83
C GLU A 10 -0.22 16.11 -20.59
N ARG A 11 -0.09 15.75 -19.33
CA ARG A 11 0.07 14.34 -18.96
C ARG A 11 -1.24 13.63 -19.34
N PRO A 12 -1.18 12.52 -20.09
CA PRO A 12 -2.39 11.80 -20.47
C PRO A 12 -3.22 11.53 -19.22
N ALA A 13 -4.46 11.99 -19.22
CA ALA A 13 -5.41 11.79 -18.14
C ALA A 13 -5.68 10.29 -18.05
N THR A 14 -5.05 9.61 -17.10
CA THR A 14 -5.39 8.22 -16.82
C THR A 14 -6.54 8.21 -15.82
N PRO A 15 -7.58 7.40 -16.03
CA PRO A 15 -8.78 7.38 -15.17
C PRO A 15 -8.44 7.13 -13.69
N ILE A 16 -7.32 6.44 -13.43
CA ILE A 16 -6.83 6.18 -12.07
C ILE A 16 -6.31 7.46 -11.40
N LEU A 17 -5.58 8.31 -12.13
CA LEU A 17 -5.09 9.58 -11.59
C LEU A 17 -6.24 10.54 -11.29
N ASP A 18 -7.25 10.56 -12.14
CA ASP A 18 -8.45 11.38 -11.91
C ASP A 18 -9.25 10.89 -10.70
N LEU A 19 -9.39 9.57 -10.53
CA LEU A 19 -10.01 8.99 -9.35
C LEU A 19 -9.25 9.37 -8.06
N ARG A 20 -7.93 9.25 -8.06
CA ARG A 20 -7.08 9.64 -6.93
C ARG A 20 -7.24 11.13 -6.59
N ARG A 21 -7.26 12.00 -7.61
CA ARG A 21 -7.47 13.44 -7.44
C ARG A 21 -8.84 13.74 -6.86
N ARG A 22 -9.90 13.08 -7.37
CA ARG A 22 -11.27 13.24 -6.85
C ARG A 22 -11.39 12.83 -5.39
N ILE A 23 -10.76 11.71 -5.01
CA ILE A 23 -10.74 11.26 -3.61
C ILE A 23 -10.00 12.28 -2.74
N ALA A 24 -8.81 12.74 -3.18
CA ALA A 24 -8.03 13.73 -2.46
C ALA A 24 -8.80 15.06 -2.29
N SER A 25 -9.43 15.58 -3.36
CA SER A 25 -10.19 16.82 -3.29
C SER A 25 -11.39 16.70 -2.35
N ARG A 26 -12.12 15.60 -2.38
CA ARG A 26 -13.24 15.36 -1.45
C ARG A 26 -12.81 15.29 0.00
N LEU A 27 -11.66 14.69 0.31
CA LEU A 27 -11.11 14.66 1.66
C LEU A 27 -10.67 16.07 2.12
N ILE A 28 -10.09 16.85 1.22
CA ILE A 28 -9.68 18.25 1.50
C ILE A 28 -10.91 19.13 1.70
N GLU A 29 -11.94 18.99 0.88
CA GLU A 29 -13.20 19.72 1.03
C GLU A 29 -13.90 19.40 2.36
N ALA A 30 -13.91 18.12 2.77
CA ALA A 30 -14.61 17.68 3.97
C ALA A 30 -13.87 18.01 5.27
N ALA A 31 -12.54 17.97 5.30
CA ALA A 31 -11.75 18.10 6.53
C ALA A 31 -10.81 19.33 6.55
N GLY A 32 -10.87 20.17 5.51
CA GLY A 32 -10.02 21.35 5.34
C GLY A 32 -8.64 21.02 4.75
N PRO A 33 -7.88 22.04 4.31
CA PRO A 33 -6.67 21.84 3.51
C PRO A 33 -5.56 21.08 4.27
N GLN A 34 -5.35 21.35 5.54
CA GLN A 34 -4.30 20.68 6.32
C GLN A 34 -4.70 19.26 6.72
N ARG A 35 -5.85 19.10 7.38
CA ARG A 35 -6.33 17.79 7.86
C ARG A 35 -6.75 16.89 6.71
N GLY A 36 -7.46 17.42 5.73
CA GLY A 36 -7.87 16.68 4.54
C GLY A 36 -6.69 16.28 3.65
N GLY A 37 -5.69 17.14 3.50
CA GLY A 37 -4.43 16.83 2.83
C GLY A 37 -3.67 15.70 3.53
N LEU A 38 -3.58 15.73 4.86
CA LEU A 38 -2.98 14.66 5.65
C LEU A 38 -3.75 13.34 5.51
N LEU A 39 -5.09 13.38 5.62
CA LEU A 39 -5.93 12.21 5.41
C LEU A 39 -5.77 11.62 4.01
N ALA A 40 -5.74 12.47 2.99
CA ALA A 40 -5.53 12.04 1.61
C ALA A 40 -4.13 11.40 1.44
N ALA A 41 -3.09 11.97 2.04
CA ALA A 41 -1.74 11.40 2.02
C ALA A 41 -1.64 10.07 2.78
N LEU A 42 -2.36 9.90 3.88
CA LEU A 42 -2.43 8.64 4.62
C LEU A 42 -3.18 7.54 3.84
N VAL A 43 -4.25 7.89 3.14
CA VAL A 43 -5.08 6.92 2.39
C VAL A 43 -4.47 6.56 1.03
N LEU A 44 -4.00 7.57 0.28
CA LEU A 44 -3.49 7.40 -1.09
C LEU A 44 -1.96 7.26 -1.15
N GLY A 45 -1.28 7.54 -0.04
CA GLY A 45 0.18 7.62 0.06
C GLY A 45 0.71 9.02 -0.29
N SER A 46 1.77 9.42 0.43
CA SER A 46 2.44 10.72 0.24
C SER A 46 3.13 10.89 -1.12
N ALA A 47 3.32 9.80 -1.85
CA ALA A 47 3.80 9.82 -3.23
C ALA A 47 2.75 10.36 -4.22
N VAL A 48 1.46 10.25 -3.86
CA VAL A 48 0.32 10.69 -4.69
C VAL A 48 -0.15 12.08 -4.27
N VAL A 49 -0.19 12.35 -2.96
CA VAL A 49 -0.62 13.62 -2.38
C VAL A 49 0.57 14.25 -1.65
N PRO A 50 1.24 15.24 -2.26
CA PRO A 50 2.37 15.89 -1.62
C PRO A 50 1.91 16.68 -0.39
N LEU A 51 2.58 16.46 0.74
CA LEU A 51 2.37 17.19 1.98
C LEU A 51 3.19 18.48 2.00
N PRO A 52 2.74 19.54 2.72
CA PRO A 52 3.55 20.70 3.04
C PRO A 52 4.88 20.28 3.69
N LEU A 53 5.96 21.04 3.40
CA LEU A 53 7.32 20.67 3.83
C LEU A 53 7.44 20.61 5.36
N ASP A 54 6.88 21.57 6.06
CA ASP A 54 6.84 21.65 7.52
C ASP A 54 6.17 20.42 8.16
N LEU A 55 5.06 19.96 7.59
CA LEU A 55 4.37 18.77 8.06
C LEU A 55 5.19 17.49 7.76
N ARG A 56 5.78 17.43 6.58
CA ARG A 56 6.65 16.32 6.19
C ARG A 56 7.88 16.20 7.09
N ASP A 57 8.48 17.34 7.43
CA ASP A 57 9.65 17.40 8.31
C ASP A 57 9.28 17.03 9.75
N SER A 58 8.09 17.41 10.21
CA SER A 58 7.55 16.96 11.51
C SER A 58 7.38 15.45 11.57
N PHE A 59 6.86 14.83 10.50
CA PHE A 59 6.75 13.37 10.40
C PHE A 59 8.12 12.67 10.32
N ARG A 60 9.11 13.32 9.71
CA ARG A 60 10.49 12.81 9.71
C ARG A 60 11.12 12.90 11.10
N ALA A 61 11.00 14.02 11.75
CA ALA A 61 11.55 14.24 13.09
C ALA A 61 10.95 13.31 14.14
N SER A 62 9.66 12.97 14.02
CA SER A 62 8.98 12.01 14.89
C SER A 62 9.20 10.53 14.52
N GLY A 63 9.93 10.24 13.44
CA GLY A 63 10.14 8.85 12.95
C GLY A 63 8.90 8.23 12.30
N LEU A 64 7.83 8.99 12.10
CA LEU A 64 6.55 8.50 11.56
C LEU A 64 6.45 8.58 10.03
N SER A 65 7.55 8.82 9.32
CA SER A 65 7.57 8.89 7.84
C SER A 65 7.00 7.62 7.18
N HIS A 66 7.15 6.46 7.81
CA HIS A 66 6.61 5.19 7.32
C HIS A 66 5.08 5.13 7.33
N ALA A 67 4.41 5.90 8.19
CA ALA A 67 2.95 5.98 8.24
C ALA A 67 2.35 6.73 7.03
N LEU A 68 3.15 7.62 6.40
CA LEU A 68 2.76 8.36 5.20
C LEU A 68 2.89 7.53 3.91
N ALA A 69 3.56 6.41 3.97
CA ALA A 69 3.65 5.48 2.85
C ALA A 69 2.48 4.48 2.91
N ALA A 70 1.88 4.18 1.77
CA ALA A 70 0.92 3.09 1.68
C ALA A 70 1.63 1.79 2.10
N SER A 71 1.15 1.17 3.18
CA SER A 71 1.86 0.07 3.83
C SER A 71 1.02 -1.21 3.88
N GLY A 72 1.69 -2.33 4.17
CA GLY A 72 1.03 -3.61 4.39
C GLY A 72 -0.01 -3.59 5.51
N PHE A 73 0.13 -2.70 6.49
CA PHE A 73 -0.87 -2.51 7.55
C PHE A 73 -2.22 -2.03 6.98
N HIS A 74 -2.22 -1.04 6.10
CA HIS A 74 -3.45 -0.56 5.46
C HIS A 74 -4.17 -1.66 4.69
N LEU A 75 -3.42 -2.48 3.94
CA LEU A 75 -3.99 -3.63 3.24
C LEU A 75 -4.54 -4.67 4.22
N THR A 76 -3.83 -4.97 5.31
CA THR A 76 -4.29 -5.93 6.31
C THR A 76 -5.60 -5.50 6.94
N VAL A 77 -5.73 -4.23 7.31
CA VAL A 77 -6.98 -3.66 7.83
C VAL A 77 -8.09 -3.75 6.79
N LEU A 78 -7.81 -3.33 5.55
CA LEU A 78 -8.78 -3.38 4.44
C LEU A 78 -9.30 -4.80 4.20
N LEU A 79 -8.40 -5.77 4.05
CA LEU A 79 -8.77 -7.17 3.86
C LEU A 79 -9.49 -7.74 5.09
N GLY A 80 -9.08 -7.36 6.30
CA GLY A 80 -9.74 -7.75 7.54
C GLY A 80 -11.19 -7.27 7.60
N VAL A 81 -11.43 -6.01 7.26
CA VAL A 81 -12.78 -5.43 7.21
C VAL A 81 -13.62 -6.10 6.11
N VAL A 82 -13.09 -6.20 4.89
CA VAL A 82 -13.81 -6.80 3.76
C VAL A 82 -14.16 -8.25 4.06
N THR A 83 -13.21 -9.05 4.52
CA THR A 83 -13.47 -10.47 4.84
C THR A 83 -14.35 -10.65 6.08
N GLY A 84 -14.27 -9.72 7.04
CA GLY A 84 -15.15 -9.70 8.22
C GLY A 84 -16.61 -9.42 7.86
N LEU A 85 -16.86 -8.38 7.07
CA LEU A 85 -18.19 -7.99 6.61
C LEU A 85 -18.78 -9.00 5.63
N SER A 86 -17.96 -9.66 4.83
CA SER A 86 -18.40 -10.66 3.84
C SER A 86 -18.50 -12.08 4.42
N ARG A 87 -18.34 -12.28 5.75
CA ARG A 87 -18.51 -13.59 6.40
C ARG A 87 -19.82 -14.32 6.08
N PRO A 88 -20.99 -13.65 6.06
CA PRO A 88 -22.25 -14.32 5.74
C PRO A 88 -22.38 -14.67 4.25
N LEU A 89 -21.49 -14.15 3.39
CA LEU A 89 -21.51 -14.44 1.97
C LEU A 89 -20.75 -15.74 1.68
N GLY A 90 -21.16 -16.40 0.61
CA GLY A 90 -20.47 -17.62 0.16
C GLY A 90 -18.98 -17.36 -0.14
N ARG A 91 -18.17 -18.40 0.03
CA ARG A 91 -16.71 -18.36 -0.18
C ARG A 91 -16.27 -17.68 -1.48
N PRO A 92 -16.86 -17.98 -2.67
CA PRO A 92 -16.41 -17.35 -3.92
C PRO A 92 -16.64 -15.84 -3.93
N LEU A 93 -17.78 -15.38 -3.38
CA LEU A 93 -18.07 -13.94 -3.34
C LEU A 93 -17.15 -13.20 -2.37
N ARG A 94 -16.85 -13.82 -1.21
CA ARG A 94 -15.88 -13.27 -0.23
C ARG A 94 -14.48 -13.14 -0.83
N LEU A 95 -14.01 -14.17 -1.55
CA LEU A 95 -12.73 -14.13 -2.25
C LEU A 95 -12.72 -13.09 -3.37
N GLY A 96 -13.80 -12.97 -4.13
CA GLY A 96 -13.97 -11.95 -5.18
C GLY A 96 -13.89 -10.53 -4.61
N LEU A 97 -14.59 -10.27 -3.49
CA LEU A 97 -14.54 -8.98 -2.81
C LEU A 97 -13.15 -8.65 -2.26
N ALA A 98 -12.48 -9.64 -1.67
CA ALA A 98 -11.12 -9.46 -1.16
C ALA A 98 -10.11 -9.22 -2.29
N ALA A 99 -10.22 -9.93 -3.41
CA ALA A 99 -9.39 -9.71 -4.59
C ALA A 99 -9.65 -8.32 -5.21
N GLY A 100 -10.91 -7.91 -5.30
CA GLY A 100 -11.29 -6.55 -5.73
C GLY A 100 -10.74 -5.47 -4.82
N ALA A 101 -10.78 -5.66 -3.50
CA ALA A 101 -10.21 -4.73 -2.52
C ALA A 101 -8.68 -4.66 -2.62
N ALA A 102 -8.00 -5.79 -2.77
CA ALA A 102 -6.54 -5.83 -2.93
C ALA A 102 -6.10 -5.17 -4.25
N GLY A 103 -6.80 -5.45 -5.35
CA GLY A 103 -6.57 -4.81 -6.65
C GLY A 103 -6.84 -3.30 -6.62
N GLY A 104 -7.96 -2.89 -6.01
CA GLY A 104 -8.30 -1.49 -5.80
C GLY A 104 -7.24 -0.76 -4.95
N PHE A 105 -6.76 -1.41 -3.89
CA PHE A 105 -5.67 -0.87 -3.07
C PHE A 105 -4.38 -0.69 -3.88
N LEU A 106 -3.99 -1.68 -4.68
CA LEU A 106 -2.82 -1.60 -5.55
C LEU A 106 -2.95 -0.46 -6.57
N LEU A 107 -4.13 -0.31 -7.18
CA LEU A 107 -4.42 0.76 -8.11
C LEU A 107 -4.39 2.14 -7.44
N LEU A 108 -4.90 2.27 -6.22
CA LEU A 108 -4.96 3.55 -5.49
C LEU A 108 -3.62 3.92 -4.86
N ALA A 109 -2.91 2.98 -4.25
CA ALA A 109 -1.61 3.23 -3.60
C ALA A 109 -0.45 3.29 -4.59
N GLY A 110 -0.59 2.66 -5.76
CA GLY A 110 0.46 2.51 -6.76
C GLY A 110 1.28 1.23 -6.58
N ALA A 111 1.89 0.75 -7.66
CA ALA A 111 2.66 -0.49 -7.70
C ALA A 111 4.10 -0.29 -7.15
N GLN A 112 4.24 0.24 -5.94
CA GLN A 112 5.52 0.29 -5.23
C GLN A 112 5.88 -1.11 -4.72
N GLY A 113 7.17 -1.43 -4.61
CA GLY A 113 7.64 -2.76 -4.19
C GLY A 113 7.05 -3.22 -2.85
N SER A 114 6.96 -2.33 -1.86
CA SER A 114 6.36 -2.62 -0.56
C SER A 114 4.85 -2.94 -0.63
N VAL A 115 4.12 -2.24 -1.51
CA VAL A 115 2.67 -2.45 -1.73
C VAL A 115 2.43 -3.77 -2.45
N VAL A 116 3.18 -4.04 -3.52
CA VAL A 116 3.08 -5.30 -4.28
C VAL A 116 3.37 -6.49 -3.37
N ARG A 117 4.45 -6.42 -2.56
CA ARG A 117 4.76 -7.45 -1.57
C ARG A 117 3.59 -7.68 -0.61
N ALA A 118 3.02 -6.62 -0.07
CA ALA A 118 1.91 -6.72 0.87
C ALA A 118 0.67 -7.37 0.22
N VAL A 119 0.35 -7.01 -1.02
CA VAL A 119 -0.77 -7.59 -1.78
C VAL A 119 -0.54 -9.08 -2.05
N LEU A 120 0.65 -9.46 -2.50
CA LEU A 120 0.98 -10.86 -2.77
C LEU A 120 0.91 -11.72 -1.49
N MET A 121 1.57 -11.27 -0.41
CA MET A 121 1.55 -11.99 0.87
C MET A 121 0.15 -12.03 1.49
N GLY A 122 -0.57 -10.90 1.50
CA GLY A 122 -1.92 -10.81 2.07
C GLY A 122 -2.92 -11.69 1.32
N SER A 123 -2.86 -11.68 -0.01
CA SER A 123 -3.71 -12.54 -0.85
C SER A 123 -3.39 -14.02 -0.66
N ALA A 124 -2.12 -14.40 -0.62
CA ALA A 124 -1.70 -15.77 -0.40
C ALA A 124 -2.08 -16.29 1.01
N ALA A 125 -1.91 -15.44 2.04
CA ALA A 125 -2.32 -15.77 3.40
C ALA A 125 -3.85 -15.95 3.50
N LEU A 126 -4.61 -15.08 2.82
CA LEU A 126 -6.06 -15.20 2.76
C LEU A 126 -6.49 -16.49 2.06
N LEU A 127 -5.90 -16.79 0.90
CA LEU A 127 -6.18 -18.04 0.18
C LEU A 127 -5.86 -19.26 1.06
N ALA A 128 -4.69 -19.29 1.69
CA ALA A 128 -4.33 -20.39 2.58
C ALA A 128 -5.37 -20.58 3.68
N ARG A 129 -5.82 -19.50 4.32
CA ARG A 129 -6.86 -19.53 5.36
C ARG A 129 -8.20 -20.05 4.83
N GLU A 130 -8.60 -19.64 3.64
CA GLU A 130 -9.86 -20.08 3.02
C GLU A 130 -9.86 -21.56 2.60
N PHE A 131 -8.69 -22.11 2.38
CA PHE A 131 -8.49 -23.54 2.06
C PHE A 131 -8.04 -24.38 3.26
N ASP A 132 -8.21 -23.87 4.49
CA ASP A 132 -7.82 -24.54 5.75
C ASP A 132 -6.34 -24.95 5.79
N HIS A 133 -5.49 -24.24 5.05
CA HIS A 133 -4.04 -24.42 5.06
C HIS A 133 -3.39 -23.41 6.00
N ARG A 134 -2.45 -23.86 6.80
CA ARG A 134 -1.63 -22.96 7.62
C ARG A 134 -0.53 -22.34 6.76
N ALA A 135 -0.71 -21.09 6.37
CA ALA A 135 0.37 -20.35 5.74
C ALA A 135 1.52 -20.19 6.74
N ARG A 136 2.70 -20.67 6.39
CA ARG A 136 3.92 -20.39 7.14
C ARG A 136 4.44 -19.02 6.67
N PRO A 137 4.45 -18.00 7.52
CA PRO A 137 4.66 -16.63 7.06
C PRO A 137 6.08 -16.37 6.57
N LEU A 138 7.10 -17.01 7.15
CA LEU A 138 8.50 -16.81 6.73
C LEU A 138 8.79 -17.42 5.34
N PRO A 139 8.47 -18.69 5.05
CA PRO A 139 8.56 -19.22 3.69
C PRO A 139 7.74 -18.42 2.67
N LEU A 140 6.55 -17.95 3.06
CA LEU A 140 5.72 -17.13 2.19
C LEU A 140 6.40 -15.79 1.85
N LEU A 141 7.05 -15.14 2.82
CA LEU A 141 7.85 -13.93 2.58
C LEU A 141 8.97 -14.21 1.57
N LEU A 142 9.75 -15.27 1.79
CA LEU A 142 10.88 -15.63 0.92
C LEU A 142 10.45 -15.93 -0.52
N VAL A 143 9.39 -16.74 -0.69
CA VAL A 143 8.83 -17.04 -2.01
C VAL A 143 8.29 -15.79 -2.70
N THR A 144 7.62 -14.91 -1.95
CA THR A 144 7.10 -13.65 -2.50
C THR A 144 8.24 -12.75 -2.97
N LEU A 145 9.29 -12.57 -2.16
CA LEU A 145 10.45 -11.76 -2.53
C LEU A 145 11.16 -12.36 -3.76
N LEU A 146 11.37 -13.66 -3.77
CA LEU A 146 11.99 -14.35 -4.91
C LEU A 146 11.17 -14.14 -6.20
N ALA A 147 9.86 -14.32 -6.13
CA ALA A 147 8.98 -14.09 -7.27
C ALA A 147 9.06 -12.64 -7.75
N MET A 148 9.00 -11.67 -6.84
CA MET A 148 9.09 -10.24 -7.19
C MET A 148 10.41 -9.92 -7.90
N LEU A 149 11.53 -10.43 -7.39
CA LEU A 149 12.86 -10.19 -7.97
C LEU A 149 13.05 -10.89 -9.32
N LEU A 150 12.42 -12.04 -9.53
CA LEU A 150 12.43 -12.72 -10.83
C LEU A 150 11.66 -11.95 -11.89
N PHE A 151 10.52 -11.33 -11.53
CA PHE A 151 9.73 -10.53 -12.45
C PHE A 151 10.32 -9.15 -12.70
N GLN A 152 10.88 -8.52 -11.67
CA GLN A 152 11.42 -7.16 -11.77
C GLN A 152 12.62 -6.96 -10.84
N PRO A 153 13.85 -7.29 -11.30
CA PRO A 153 15.07 -7.21 -10.49
C PRO A 153 15.37 -5.83 -9.93
N ILE A 154 14.89 -4.77 -10.58
CA ILE A 154 15.10 -3.38 -10.15
C ILE A 154 14.52 -3.11 -8.74
N TRP A 155 13.55 -3.88 -8.29
CA TRP A 155 13.00 -3.76 -6.95
C TRP A 155 14.02 -4.11 -5.85
N LEU A 156 15.12 -4.77 -6.19
CA LEU A 156 16.22 -4.98 -5.24
C LEU A 156 16.79 -3.66 -4.72
N LEU A 157 16.73 -2.60 -5.54
CA LEU A 157 17.20 -1.25 -5.19
C LEU A 157 16.11 -0.39 -4.54
N ASP A 158 14.88 -0.90 -4.41
CA ASP A 158 13.78 -0.19 -3.74
C ASP A 158 13.94 -0.28 -2.22
N VAL A 159 14.36 0.83 -1.62
CA VAL A 159 14.52 0.97 -0.16
C VAL A 159 13.22 0.66 0.59
N GLY A 160 12.05 1.00 0.02
CA GLY A 160 10.74 0.69 0.58
C GLY A 160 10.51 -0.81 0.69
N LEU A 161 10.87 -1.57 -0.35
CA LEU A 161 10.79 -3.03 -0.33
C LEU A 161 11.77 -3.63 0.68
N GLN A 162 13.03 -3.16 0.72
CA GLN A 162 14.05 -3.64 1.64
C GLN A 162 13.63 -3.46 3.10
N LEU A 163 13.23 -2.25 3.48
CA LEU A 163 12.77 -1.95 4.83
C LEU A 163 11.53 -2.78 5.20
N SER A 164 10.59 -2.92 4.27
CA SER A 164 9.38 -3.69 4.48
C SER A 164 9.66 -5.19 4.65
N ALA A 165 10.61 -5.74 3.89
CA ALA A 165 11.02 -7.14 3.99
C ALA A 165 11.74 -7.41 5.32
N VAL A 166 12.70 -6.56 5.69
CA VAL A 166 13.47 -6.68 6.95
C VAL A 166 12.55 -6.55 8.17
N ALA A 167 11.67 -5.54 8.18
CA ALA A 167 10.71 -5.36 9.28
C ALA A 167 9.78 -6.57 9.42
N THR A 168 9.29 -7.12 8.31
CA THR A 168 8.43 -8.31 8.33
C THR A 168 9.20 -9.53 8.83
N ALA A 169 10.41 -9.76 8.34
CA ALA A 169 11.27 -10.86 8.78
C ALA A 169 11.59 -10.75 10.29
N GLY A 170 11.94 -9.54 10.75
CA GLY A 170 12.21 -9.28 12.17
C GLY A 170 11.01 -9.60 13.07
N LEU A 171 9.81 -9.16 12.67
CA LEU A 171 8.57 -9.47 13.40
C LEU A 171 8.29 -10.97 13.44
N LEU A 172 8.49 -11.68 12.32
CA LEU A 172 8.24 -13.12 12.25
C LEU A 172 9.22 -13.92 13.10
N ILE A 173 10.48 -13.52 13.15
CA ILE A 173 11.51 -14.16 13.98
C ILE A 173 11.23 -13.88 15.45
N SER A 174 10.88 -12.64 15.81
CA SER A 174 10.58 -12.25 17.19
C SER A 174 9.28 -12.85 17.73
N ALA A 175 8.29 -13.09 16.85
CA ALA A 175 7.01 -13.66 17.21
C ALA A 175 7.02 -15.20 17.27
N SER A 176 8.09 -15.85 16.81
CA SER A 176 8.25 -17.30 16.96
C SER A 176 8.49 -17.60 18.44
N PRO A 177 7.62 -18.35 19.14
CA PRO A 177 7.94 -18.83 20.47
C PRO A 177 9.17 -19.74 20.35
N LEU A 178 10.19 -19.46 21.17
CA LEU A 178 11.35 -20.33 21.40
C LEU A 178 10.91 -21.72 21.87
#